data_a6bb2f4e479497f58aa911a7856b4f69
#
_entry.id   a6bb2f4e479497f58aa911a7856b4f69
#
_cell.length_a   1.000
_cell.length_b   1.000
_cell.length_c   1.000
_cell.angle_alpha   90.00
_cell.angle_beta   90.00
_cell.angle_gamma   90.00
#
_symmetry.space_group_name_H-M   'P 1'
#
loop_
_entity.id
_entity.type
_entity.pdbx_description
1 polymer ?
#
loop_
_entity_poly.entity_id
_entity_poly.type
_entity_poly.pdbx_seq_one_letter_code
_entity_poly.pdbx_strand_id
1 'polypeptide(L)'
;PTSDVLKKVKDDPDNPFGSLIKAGGQSYYIDADGKRQLSLINKRAEEGDWGEWADKLPSQFLSKQSLSLVNKQLNLAASDKMAEFDEICSLTNPTVKKSLLKSFADDCDSAAVHLQAAALPRQKYQVILPITSMKDNEVYAPNYKNGETVALVRYPHGGTFEIPILTVNNKQAEARRILGNTPKDAIGINSKVAERLSGADFDGDTVMVIPCNSGKSKVKITSTPPLKGLEGFDPKLEYGGKPAGTFKPMKNTQKEMGVISNLITDMTLKGATQDELARAVRHSMVVIDAEKHKLDYKQSEIDNGISSLKKKYQGTVDEDGRYHEGASTLISRAKSETSVTKRQGSPKIDEKTGEYIWKDVDDPVYVDKRTGKVKERTQPSTKMAEAKDAYTLVSEADTPVERAYANYANKMKALGNQARLEILSTGKVPYSATAKEAYQTEVDSLNAKLNVALKNAPRERQAQTMANAVVAAKKQDNPDMTKGELKKASQQALTQARASVGAKRETIKITDREWEAIQAGAISENKLTQIIDNVDIDSLRQRATPRATTTLSTAKQNKIASMNASGYSTSEIAEALGIST
;
A
#
# COMPACT_ATOMS: atom_id res chain seq x y z
N PRO A 1 -17.71 22.85 21.25
CA PRO A 1 -18.30 21.65 21.77
C PRO A 1 -17.20 20.74 22.25
N THR A 2 -17.25 20.43 23.50
CA THR A 2 -16.47 19.40 24.15
C THR A 2 -17.01 18.05 23.65
N SER A 3 -16.77 17.70 22.41
CA SER A 3 -17.03 16.33 21.99
C SER A 3 -15.83 15.47 22.39
N ASP A 4 -16.08 14.28 22.91
CA ASP A 4 -15.05 13.28 23.22
C ASP A 4 -14.22 12.88 21.99
N VAL A 5 -14.62 13.33 20.81
CA VAL A 5 -13.92 13.22 19.53
C VAL A 5 -12.69 14.15 19.47
N LEU A 6 -12.69 15.24 20.23
CA LEU A 6 -11.54 16.11 20.42
C LEU A 6 -10.70 15.58 21.57
N LYS A 7 -9.77 14.69 21.32
CA LYS A 7 -8.72 14.44 22.31
C LYS A 7 -7.99 15.75 22.59
N LYS A 8 -7.93 16.13 23.85
CA LYS A 8 -7.14 17.25 24.32
C LYS A 8 -5.70 17.06 23.86
N VAL A 9 -5.35 17.77 22.82
CA VAL A 9 -3.99 17.87 22.34
C VAL A 9 -3.33 18.94 23.20
N LYS A 10 -2.82 18.57 24.37
CA LYS A 10 -2.24 19.43 25.40
C LYS A 10 -3.07 20.68 25.72
N ASP A 11 -3.14 21.02 26.99
CA ASP A 11 -3.85 22.17 27.52
C ASP A 11 -3.18 23.51 27.14
N ASP A 12 -3.11 23.79 25.83
CA ASP A 12 -2.70 25.07 25.29
C ASP A 12 -3.88 25.69 24.52
N PRO A 13 -4.67 26.59 25.16
CA PRO A 13 -5.82 27.23 24.52
C PRO A 13 -5.47 28.07 23.30
N ASP A 14 -4.23 28.59 23.24
CA ASP A 14 -3.75 29.43 22.13
C ASP A 14 -3.24 28.61 20.95
N ASN A 15 -2.91 27.32 21.18
CA ASN A 15 -2.44 26.43 20.13
C ASN A 15 -3.05 25.01 20.30
N PRO A 16 -4.37 24.86 20.17
CA PRO A 16 -5.07 23.61 20.45
C PRO A 16 -4.62 22.43 19.58
N PHE A 17 -3.98 22.69 18.45
CA PHE A 17 -3.46 21.69 17.50
C PHE A 17 -1.93 21.64 17.44
N GLY A 18 -1.24 22.26 18.40
CA GLY A 18 0.22 22.41 18.40
C GLY A 18 1.02 21.11 18.34
N SER A 19 0.42 19.96 18.69
CA SER A 19 1.05 18.64 18.51
C SER A 19 0.85 18.07 17.10
N LEU A 20 -0.13 18.55 16.35
CA LEU A 20 -0.47 18.07 15.01
C LEU A 20 -0.03 19.04 13.91
N ILE A 21 -0.13 20.35 14.14
CA ILE A 21 0.20 21.39 13.19
C ILE A 21 1.56 21.98 13.51
N LYS A 22 2.41 22.17 12.52
CA LYS A 22 3.70 22.85 12.67
C LYS A 22 3.51 24.31 13.08
N ALA A 23 4.29 24.78 14.02
CA ALA A 23 4.34 26.19 14.38
C ALA A 23 4.68 27.04 13.15
N GLY A 24 3.94 28.14 12.93
CA GLY A 24 4.07 28.96 11.74
C GLY A 24 3.39 28.39 10.48
N GLY A 25 2.67 27.26 10.60
CA GLY A 25 1.94 26.64 9.50
C GLY A 25 2.83 26.06 8.42
N GLN A 26 2.37 26.17 7.18
CA GLN A 26 3.04 25.66 5.99
C GLN A 26 4.08 26.68 5.48
N SER A 27 5.28 26.23 5.15
CA SER A 27 6.36 27.06 4.61
C SER A 27 6.88 26.53 3.28
N TYR A 28 7.56 27.37 2.51
CA TYR A 28 8.25 26.95 1.30
C TYR A 28 9.67 26.47 1.63
N TYR A 29 10.13 25.46 0.92
CA TYR A 29 11.52 25.01 0.92
C TYR A 29 11.97 24.67 -0.51
N ILE A 30 13.26 24.60 -0.73
CA ILE A 30 13.85 24.15 -2.00
C ILE A 30 14.25 22.68 -1.83
N ASP A 31 13.78 21.82 -2.72
CA ASP A 31 14.14 20.40 -2.72
C ASP A 31 15.53 20.15 -3.31
N ALA A 32 15.95 18.89 -3.33
CA ALA A 32 17.25 18.48 -3.84
C ALA A 32 17.46 18.79 -5.35
N ASP A 33 16.36 18.93 -6.09
CA ASP A 33 16.35 19.26 -7.52
C ASP A 33 16.26 20.77 -7.79
N GLY A 34 16.32 21.60 -6.75
CA GLY A 34 16.23 23.07 -6.85
C GLY A 34 14.81 23.59 -7.05
N LYS A 35 13.78 22.75 -6.92
CA LYS A 35 12.37 23.15 -7.08
C LYS A 35 11.78 23.65 -5.77
N ARG A 36 10.97 24.70 -5.87
CA ARG A 36 10.24 25.25 -4.73
C ARG A 36 9.06 24.34 -4.35
N GLN A 37 9.07 23.83 -3.13
CA GLN A 37 8.05 22.95 -2.57
C GLN A 37 7.39 23.58 -1.34
N LEU A 38 6.15 23.16 -1.04
CA LEU A 38 5.47 23.47 0.21
C LEU A 38 5.74 22.36 1.23
N SER A 39 6.12 22.74 2.45
CA SER A 39 6.24 21.79 3.56
C SER A 39 4.87 21.24 3.94
N LEU A 40 4.85 20.06 4.57
CA LEU A 40 3.63 19.52 5.16
C LEU A 40 3.30 20.29 6.44
N ILE A 41 2.00 20.51 6.70
CA ILE A 41 1.52 21.14 7.94
C ILE A 41 1.42 20.14 9.08
N ASN A 42 1.11 18.87 8.76
CA ASN A 42 0.97 17.81 9.74
C ASN A 42 2.33 17.35 10.27
N LYS A 43 2.54 17.46 11.57
CA LYS A 43 3.76 16.98 12.24
C LYS A 43 3.92 15.45 12.17
N ARG A 44 2.82 14.70 12.02
CA ARG A 44 2.81 13.25 11.96
C ARG A 44 2.83 12.69 10.53
N ALA A 45 2.94 13.54 9.52
CA ALA A 45 2.99 13.13 8.11
C ALA A 45 4.16 12.17 7.80
N GLU A 46 5.21 12.19 8.64
CA GLU A 46 6.38 11.32 8.51
C GLU A 46 6.17 9.92 9.14
N GLU A 47 5.05 9.69 9.82
CA GLU A 47 4.76 8.45 10.54
C GLU A 47 4.19 7.32 9.68
N GLY A 48 3.92 7.56 8.37
CA GLY A 48 3.37 6.58 7.45
C GLY A 48 3.83 6.77 6.01
N ASP A 49 3.67 5.73 5.20
CA ASP A 49 3.97 5.78 3.76
C ASP A 49 2.80 6.37 2.97
N TRP A 50 2.41 7.59 3.31
CA TRP A 50 1.24 8.29 2.76
C TRP A 50 1.32 8.48 1.24
N GLY A 51 2.54 8.55 0.68
CA GLY A 51 2.77 8.64 -0.75
C GLY A 51 2.31 7.40 -1.49
N GLU A 52 2.67 6.21 -1.02
CA GLU A 52 2.26 4.94 -1.64
C GLU A 52 0.74 4.72 -1.59
N TRP A 53 0.08 5.15 -0.51
CA TRP A 53 -1.36 4.99 -0.36
C TRP A 53 -2.15 5.95 -1.25
N ALA A 54 -1.57 7.13 -1.58
CA ALA A 54 -2.22 8.10 -2.46
C ALA A 54 -2.34 7.60 -3.92
N ASP A 55 -1.48 6.68 -4.33
CA ASP A 55 -1.38 6.24 -5.73
C ASP A 55 -2.17 4.96 -6.03
N LYS A 56 -2.88 4.40 -5.05
CA LYS A 56 -3.59 3.11 -5.18
C LYS A 56 -4.96 3.15 -4.52
N LEU A 57 -5.83 2.21 -4.90
CA LEU A 57 -7.11 1.95 -4.24
C LEU A 57 -7.11 0.56 -3.62
N PRO A 58 -7.22 0.45 -2.28
CA PRO A 58 -7.35 -0.84 -1.61
C PRO A 58 -8.65 -1.57 -1.98
N SER A 59 -8.59 -2.89 -2.07
CA SER A 59 -9.77 -3.72 -2.29
C SER A 59 -10.81 -3.60 -1.19
N GLN A 60 -10.40 -3.28 0.03
CA GLN A 60 -11.29 -3.04 1.17
C GLN A 60 -12.31 -1.92 0.90
N PHE A 61 -11.91 -0.88 0.18
CA PHE A 61 -12.81 0.19 -0.24
C PHE A 61 -13.49 -0.15 -1.57
N LEU A 62 -12.70 -0.43 -2.61
CA LEU A 62 -13.19 -0.53 -3.98
C LEU A 62 -14.18 -1.70 -4.16
N SER A 63 -13.96 -2.84 -3.50
CA SER A 63 -14.84 -4.01 -3.61
C SER A 63 -16.28 -3.76 -3.14
N LYS A 64 -16.50 -2.71 -2.38
CA LYS A 64 -17.82 -2.31 -1.85
C LYS A 64 -18.48 -1.20 -2.67
N GLN A 65 -17.84 -0.78 -3.74
CA GLN A 65 -18.35 0.22 -4.69
C GLN A 65 -19.09 -0.45 -5.86
N SER A 66 -19.60 0.35 -6.79
CA SER A 66 -20.27 -0.17 -7.98
C SER A 66 -19.32 -1.01 -8.84
N LEU A 67 -19.83 -2.05 -9.46
CA LEU A 67 -19.05 -2.90 -10.37
C LEU A 67 -18.42 -2.08 -11.52
N SER A 68 -19.11 -1.05 -11.98
CA SER A 68 -18.57 -0.12 -13.01
C SER A 68 -17.30 0.55 -12.55
N LEU A 69 -17.26 1.06 -11.30
CA LEU A 69 -16.06 1.69 -10.74
C LEU A 69 -14.94 0.66 -10.54
N VAL A 70 -15.28 -0.51 -9.99
CA VAL A 70 -14.33 -1.62 -9.82
C VAL A 70 -13.65 -1.96 -11.14
N ASN A 71 -14.43 -2.19 -12.20
CA ASN A 71 -13.91 -2.54 -13.51
C ASN A 71 -13.03 -1.44 -14.12
N LYS A 72 -13.44 -0.18 -14.01
CA LYS A 72 -12.64 0.94 -14.51
C LYS A 72 -11.26 1.02 -13.86
N GLN A 73 -11.20 0.91 -12.54
CA GLN A 73 -9.95 1.05 -11.81
C GLN A 73 -9.05 -0.18 -11.94
N LEU A 74 -9.60 -1.39 -12.01
CA LEU A 74 -8.85 -2.59 -12.30
C LEU A 74 -8.31 -2.60 -13.73
N ASN A 75 -9.11 -2.18 -14.71
CA ASN A 75 -8.68 -2.07 -16.10
C ASN A 75 -7.58 -1.01 -16.26
N LEU A 76 -7.67 0.12 -15.56
CA LEU A 76 -6.62 1.13 -15.56
C LEU A 76 -5.31 0.57 -14.98
N ALA A 77 -5.35 -0.15 -13.86
CA ALA A 77 -4.18 -0.78 -13.28
C ALA A 77 -3.54 -1.80 -14.22
N ALA A 78 -4.35 -2.62 -14.90
CA ALA A 78 -3.88 -3.59 -15.88
C ALA A 78 -3.24 -2.90 -17.11
N SER A 79 -3.89 -1.86 -17.65
CA SER A 79 -3.37 -1.09 -18.79
C SER A 79 -2.06 -0.38 -18.45
N ASP A 80 -1.93 0.10 -17.22
CA ASP A 80 -0.71 0.74 -16.71
C ASP A 80 0.45 -0.25 -16.68
N LYS A 81 0.23 -1.44 -16.15
CA LYS A 81 1.23 -2.52 -16.14
C LYS A 81 1.61 -3.01 -17.52
N MET A 82 0.65 -3.14 -18.44
CA MET A 82 0.92 -3.51 -19.82
C MET A 82 1.76 -2.46 -20.55
N ALA A 83 1.49 -1.17 -20.33
CA ALA A 83 2.29 -0.09 -20.89
C ALA A 83 3.71 -0.07 -20.32
N GLU A 84 3.88 -0.31 -19.04
CA GLU A 84 5.20 -0.43 -18.39
C GLU A 84 6.00 -1.61 -18.96
N PHE A 85 5.37 -2.77 -19.13
CA PHE A 85 5.98 -3.94 -19.74
C PHE A 85 6.49 -3.63 -21.16
N ASP A 86 5.66 -3.00 -21.98
CA ASP A 86 5.98 -2.62 -23.34
C ASP A 86 7.20 -1.65 -23.40
N GLU A 87 7.24 -0.67 -22.51
CA GLU A 87 8.37 0.25 -22.36
C GLU A 87 9.66 -0.48 -21.97
N ILE A 88 9.60 -1.39 -21.01
CA ILE A 88 10.77 -2.17 -20.57
C ILE A 88 11.28 -3.04 -21.71
N CYS A 89 10.40 -3.69 -22.46
CA CYS A 89 10.76 -4.50 -23.62
C CYS A 89 11.44 -3.69 -24.72
N SER A 90 11.20 -2.40 -24.83
CA SER A 90 11.81 -1.50 -25.82
C SER A 90 13.21 -0.99 -25.44
N LEU A 91 13.71 -1.27 -24.26
CA LEU A 91 15.00 -0.78 -23.79
C LEU A 91 16.16 -1.29 -24.65
N THR A 92 17.15 -0.42 -24.87
CA THR A 92 18.28 -0.68 -25.78
C THR A 92 19.37 -1.57 -25.20
N ASN A 93 19.43 -1.70 -23.86
CA ASN A 93 20.44 -2.53 -23.19
C ASN A 93 19.81 -3.81 -22.63
N PRO A 94 20.23 -5.02 -23.08
CA PRO A 94 19.63 -6.28 -22.65
C PRO A 94 19.77 -6.55 -21.15
N THR A 95 20.89 -6.18 -20.53
CA THR A 95 21.14 -6.43 -19.11
C THR A 95 20.28 -5.54 -18.23
N VAL A 96 20.13 -4.27 -18.59
CA VAL A 96 19.20 -3.33 -17.92
C VAL A 96 17.76 -3.81 -18.10
N LYS A 97 17.39 -4.22 -19.30
CA LYS A 97 16.07 -4.79 -19.60
C LYS A 97 15.76 -6.00 -18.71
N LYS A 98 16.67 -6.98 -18.61
CA LYS A 98 16.48 -8.16 -17.75
C LYS A 98 16.28 -7.80 -16.28
N SER A 99 17.07 -6.86 -15.75
CA SER A 99 16.95 -6.40 -14.36
C SER A 99 15.59 -5.78 -14.10
N LEU A 100 15.12 -4.89 -14.98
CA LEU A 100 13.82 -4.25 -14.86
C LEU A 100 12.65 -5.23 -15.07
N LEU A 101 12.80 -6.19 -15.98
CA LEU A 101 11.79 -7.25 -16.17
C LEU A 101 11.64 -8.11 -14.92
N LYS A 102 12.74 -8.41 -14.22
CA LYS A 102 12.68 -9.17 -12.95
C LYS A 102 11.89 -8.42 -11.89
N SER A 103 12.22 -7.15 -11.65
CA SER A 103 11.46 -6.32 -10.71
C SER A 103 10.00 -6.19 -11.13
N PHE A 104 9.74 -5.99 -12.40
CA PHE A 104 8.40 -5.89 -12.95
C PHE A 104 7.58 -7.18 -12.74
N ALA A 105 8.17 -8.34 -12.94
CA ALA A 105 7.51 -9.63 -12.72
C ALA A 105 7.14 -9.80 -11.24
N ASP A 106 8.03 -9.45 -10.33
CA ASP A 106 7.78 -9.49 -8.88
C ASP A 106 6.67 -8.51 -8.48
N ASP A 107 6.65 -7.30 -9.07
CA ASP A 107 5.59 -6.31 -8.85
C ASP A 107 4.23 -6.80 -9.36
N CYS A 108 4.18 -7.49 -10.50
CA CYS A 108 2.96 -8.10 -11.01
C CYS A 108 2.43 -9.20 -10.08
N ASP A 109 3.30 -10.07 -9.60
CA ASP A 109 2.92 -11.12 -8.65
C ASP A 109 2.41 -10.51 -7.33
N SER A 110 3.06 -9.45 -6.86
CA SER A 110 2.60 -8.68 -5.69
C SER A 110 1.24 -8.02 -5.93
N ALA A 111 1.03 -7.40 -7.10
CA ALA A 111 -0.24 -6.78 -7.46
C ALA A 111 -1.41 -7.78 -7.46
N ALA A 112 -1.17 -9.02 -7.91
CA ALA A 112 -2.17 -10.09 -7.84
C ALA A 112 -2.55 -10.45 -6.41
N VAL A 113 -1.58 -10.50 -5.49
CA VAL A 113 -1.83 -10.83 -4.07
C VAL A 113 -2.53 -9.68 -3.35
N HIS A 114 -2.09 -8.46 -3.56
CA HIS A 114 -2.60 -7.29 -2.83
C HIS A 114 -3.91 -6.74 -3.40
N LEU A 115 -4.30 -7.11 -4.62
CA LEU A 115 -5.54 -6.67 -5.26
C LEU A 115 -5.69 -5.14 -5.25
N GLN A 116 -4.61 -4.42 -5.48
CA GLN A 116 -4.60 -2.96 -5.50
C GLN A 116 -4.97 -2.45 -6.88
N ALA A 117 -6.01 -1.62 -6.95
CA ALA A 117 -6.41 -0.93 -8.16
C ALA A 117 -5.72 0.42 -8.29
N ALA A 118 -5.81 1.03 -9.48
CA ALA A 118 -5.29 2.36 -9.74
C ALA A 118 -6.07 3.44 -8.98
N ALA A 119 -5.37 4.48 -8.57
CA ALA A 119 -5.94 5.65 -7.91
C ALA A 119 -6.99 6.37 -8.79
N LEU A 120 -7.90 7.06 -8.13
CA LEU A 120 -8.81 7.99 -8.77
C LEU A 120 -8.15 9.36 -8.99
N PRO A 121 -8.61 10.14 -9.98
CA PRO A 121 -8.03 11.46 -10.25
C PRO A 121 -8.06 12.35 -9.01
N ARG A 122 -6.95 13.00 -8.72
CA ARG A 122 -6.77 13.99 -7.65
C ARG A 122 -7.09 13.46 -6.23
N GLN A 123 -7.13 12.15 -6.02
CA GLN A 123 -7.24 11.63 -4.66
C GLN A 123 -5.99 11.96 -3.83
N LYS A 124 -6.19 12.33 -2.56
CA LYS A 124 -5.11 12.69 -1.64
C LYS A 124 -5.40 12.18 -0.24
N TYR A 125 -4.36 11.81 0.48
CA TYR A 125 -4.44 11.60 1.92
C TYR A 125 -4.29 12.92 2.65
N GLN A 126 -5.21 13.18 3.59
CA GLN A 126 -5.28 14.41 4.37
C GLN A 126 -5.52 14.08 5.83
N VAL A 127 -4.84 14.80 6.73
CA VAL A 127 -5.20 14.77 8.15
C VAL A 127 -6.51 15.53 8.37
N ILE A 128 -7.37 15.00 9.22
CA ILE A 128 -8.62 15.67 9.60
C ILE A 128 -8.43 16.54 10.83
N LEU A 129 -8.93 17.77 10.77
CA LEU A 129 -8.91 18.71 11.88
C LEU A 129 -10.31 19.26 12.15
N PRO A 130 -10.68 19.48 13.43
CA PRO A 130 -12.03 19.91 13.78
C PRO A 130 -12.21 21.40 13.53
N ILE A 131 -13.30 21.73 12.83
CA ILE A 131 -13.76 23.11 12.63
C ILE A 131 -15.19 23.19 13.16
N THR A 132 -15.36 23.85 14.28
CA THR A 132 -16.62 23.84 15.04
C THR A 132 -17.77 24.53 14.32
N SER A 133 -17.48 25.58 13.58
CA SER A 133 -18.47 26.35 12.80
C SER A 133 -18.72 25.79 11.39
N MET A 134 -18.06 24.71 11.00
CA MET A 134 -18.32 24.02 9.72
C MET A 134 -19.66 23.29 9.78
N LYS A 135 -20.41 23.33 8.69
CA LYS A 135 -21.61 22.50 8.56
C LYS A 135 -21.24 21.03 8.39
N ASP A 136 -22.14 20.13 8.76
CA ASP A 136 -21.93 18.67 8.70
C ASP A 136 -22.02 18.08 7.28
N ASN A 137 -22.35 18.91 6.27
CA ASN A 137 -22.32 18.58 4.86
C ASN A 137 -21.21 19.31 4.07
N GLU A 138 -20.30 20.00 4.76
CA GLU A 138 -19.23 20.78 4.18
C GLU A 138 -17.84 20.34 4.66
N VAL A 139 -16.83 20.67 3.87
CA VAL A 139 -15.42 20.44 4.20
C VAL A 139 -14.57 21.63 3.75
N TYR A 140 -13.61 22.03 4.56
CA TYR A 140 -12.56 22.96 4.15
C TYR A 140 -11.41 22.17 3.52
N ALA A 141 -11.24 22.29 2.22
CA ALA A 141 -10.26 21.49 1.46
C ALA A 141 -9.67 22.30 0.31
N PRO A 142 -8.69 23.18 0.55
CA PRO A 142 -8.16 24.10 -0.48
C PRO A 142 -7.44 23.44 -1.65
N ASN A 143 -7.10 22.16 -1.57
CA ASN A 143 -6.60 21.39 -2.72
C ASN A 143 -7.67 21.19 -3.81
N TYR A 144 -8.92 21.48 -3.51
CA TYR A 144 -10.07 21.30 -4.39
C TYR A 144 -10.82 22.64 -4.58
N LYS A 145 -11.57 22.75 -5.67
CA LYS A 145 -12.30 23.98 -5.98
C LYS A 145 -13.49 24.16 -5.03
N ASN A 146 -13.75 25.40 -4.64
CA ASN A 146 -14.92 25.73 -3.85
C ASN A 146 -16.22 25.29 -4.57
N GLY A 147 -17.10 24.61 -3.84
CA GLY A 147 -18.33 24.03 -4.40
C GLY A 147 -18.20 22.66 -5.02
N GLU A 148 -16.98 22.15 -5.18
CA GLU A 148 -16.74 20.75 -5.59
C GLU A 148 -17.23 19.77 -4.52
N THR A 149 -17.59 18.56 -4.93
CA THR A 149 -17.97 17.48 -4.01
C THR A 149 -16.82 16.50 -3.83
N VAL A 150 -16.56 16.09 -2.60
CA VAL A 150 -15.55 15.09 -2.28
C VAL A 150 -16.12 14.03 -1.36
N ALA A 151 -15.62 12.80 -1.51
CA ALA A 151 -15.83 11.68 -0.59
C ALA A 151 -14.67 11.57 0.38
N LEU A 152 -14.94 11.26 1.65
CA LEU A 152 -13.92 10.94 2.63
C LEU A 152 -13.97 9.45 2.95
N VAL A 153 -12.81 8.80 2.94
CA VAL A 153 -12.66 7.37 3.25
C VAL A 153 -11.54 7.17 4.25
N ARG A 154 -11.88 6.56 5.38
CA ARG A 154 -10.91 6.18 6.42
C ARG A 154 -10.66 4.69 6.40
N TYR A 155 -9.44 4.28 6.67
CA TYR A 155 -9.08 2.88 6.82
C TYR A 155 -8.77 2.52 8.29
N PRO A 156 -9.20 1.35 8.76
CA PRO A 156 -9.95 0.30 8.05
C PRO A 156 -11.37 0.74 7.66
N HIS A 157 -11.81 0.38 6.44
CA HIS A 157 -13.09 0.84 5.89
C HIS A 157 -14.16 -0.25 6.05
N GLY A 158 -15.27 0.09 6.71
CA GLY A 158 -16.37 -0.84 6.95
C GLY A 158 -17.34 -1.00 5.78
N GLY A 159 -17.66 0.10 5.11
CA GLY A 159 -18.59 0.06 3.98
C GLY A 159 -19.07 1.43 3.52
N THR A 160 -19.99 1.44 2.57
CA THR A 160 -20.55 2.67 1.96
C THR A 160 -21.25 3.59 2.97
N PHE A 161 -21.68 3.06 4.08
CA PHE A 161 -22.31 3.80 5.19
C PHE A 161 -21.31 4.67 5.99
N GLU A 162 -20.01 4.49 5.77
CA GLU A 162 -18.93 5.27 6.39
C GLU A 162 -18.28 6.28 5.44
N ILE A 163 -18.93 6.62 4.34
CA ILE A 163 -18.42 7.55 3.34
C ILE A 163 -19.25 8.83 3.36
N PRO A 164 -18.84 9.87 4.11
CA PRO A 164 -19.44 11.18 3.97
C PRO A 164 -19.09 11.79 2.60
N ILE A 165 -20.12 12.30 1.92
CA ILE A 165 -19.98 13.07 0.69
C ILE A 165 -20.22 14.54 1.06
N LEU A 166 -19.22 15.39 0.87
CA LEU A 166 -19.20 16.75 1.37
C LEU A 166 -18.96 17.76 0.25
N THR A 167 -19.53 18.95 0.40
CA THR A 167 -19.27 20.08 -0.47
C THR A 167 -18.09 20.89 0.05
N VAL A 168 -17.14 21.21 -0.81
CA VAL A 168 -15.98 22.02 -0.45
C VAL A 168 -16.39 23.47 -0.23
N ASN A 169 -16.14 23.97 0.99
CA ASN A 169 -16.33 25.37 1.36
C ASN A 169 -14.99 25.98 1.81
N ASN A 170 -14.26 26.56 0.88
CA ASN A 170 -12.97 27.21 1.15
C ASN A 170 -13.10 28.67 1.63
N LYS A 171 -14.33 29.17 1.80
CA LYS A 171 -14.60 30.52 2.34
C LYS A 171 -14.77 30.53 3.85
N GLN A 172 -14.72 29.39 4.49
CA GLN A 172 -14.94 29.23 5.93
C GLN A 172 -13.82 29.92 6.74
N ALA A 173 -14.20 30.96 7.49
CA ALA A 173 -13.25 31.87 8.15
C ALA A 173 -12.44 31.19 9.27
N GLU A 174 -13.09 30.38 10.10
CA GLU A 174 -12.42 29.66 11.18
C GLU A 174 -11.35 28.68 10.63
N ALA A 175 -11.72 27.94 9.60
CA ALA A 175 -10.80 27.01 8.96
C ALA A 175 -9.59 27.73 8.32
N ARG A 176 -9.80 28.87 7.67
CA ARG A 176 -8.72 29.68 7.14
C ARG A 176 -7.78 30.19 8.23
N ARG A 177 -8.32 30.60 9.37
CA ARG A 177 -7.54 31.06 10.51
C ARG A 177 -6.69 29.94 11.11
N ILE A 178 -7.24 28.73 11.22
CA ILE A 178 -6.59 27.57 11.87
C ILE A 178 -5.61 26.87 10.94
N LEU A 179 -6.04 26.60 9.69
CA LEU A 179 -5.30 25.78 8.73
C LEU A 179 -4.47 26.61 7.73
N GLY A 180 -4.74 27.91 7.63
CA GLY A 180 -4.20 28.75 6.57
C GLY A 180 -4.96 28.59 5.24
N ASN A 181 -4.49 29.31 4.20
CA ASN A 181 -5.20 29.36 2.92
C ASN A 181 -4.86 28.21 1.98
N THR A 182 -3.72 27.51 2.20
CA THR A 182 -3.19 26.50 1.27
C THR A 182 -2.61 25.28 1.98
N PRO A 183 -3.33 24.65 2.94
CA PRO A 183 -2.82 23.43 3.56
C PRO A 183 -2.73 22.31 2.51
N LYS A 184 -1.55 21.68 2.43
CA LYS A 184 -1.26 20.64 1.44
C LYS A 184 -1.79 19.27 1.85
N ASP A 185 -1.82 18.99 3.15
CA ASP A 185 -2.03 17.66 3.75
C ASP A 185 -3.07 17.64 4.86
N ALA A 186 -3.89 18.69 4.98
CA ALA A 186 -4.91 18.81 6.01
C ALA A 186 -6.23 19.34 5.45
N ILE A 187 -7.32 18.86 6.03
CA ILE A 187 -8.69 19.35 5.79
C ILE A 187 -9.39 19.66 7.11
N GLY A 188 -10.39 20.52 7.05
CA GLY A 188 -11.23 20.88 8.19
C GLY A 188 -12.64 20.31 8.04
N ILE A 189 -13.13 19.63 9.07
CA ILE A 189 -14.47 19.03 9.11
C ILE A 189 -15.16 19.28 10.44
N ASN A 190 -16.48 19.17 10.44
CA ASN A 190 -17.26 19.14 11.66
C ASN A 190 -17.09 17.79 12.39
N SER A 191 -17.21 17.78 13.72
CA SER A 191 -17.12 16.56 14.53
C SER A 191 -18.15 15.48 14.14
N LYS A 192 -19.36 15.88 13.73
CA LYS A 192 -20.39 14.94 13.23
C LYS A 192 -19.96 14.21 11.96
N VAL A 193 -19.13 14.83 11.12
CA VAL A 193 -18.54 14.16 9.95
C VAL A 193 -17.55 13.10 10.39
N ALA A 194 -16.73 13.39 11.42
CA ALA A 194 -15.79 12.42 11.97
C ALA A 194 -16.51 11.19 12.56
N GLU A 195 -17.66 11.37 13.20
CA GLU A 195 -18.49 10.26 13.70
C GLU A 195 -18.92 9.30 12.59
N ARG A 196 -19.14 9.78 11.36
CA ARG A 196 -19.47 8.96 10.19
C ARG A 196 -18.28 8.20 9.63
N LEU A 197 -17.07 8.51 10.06
CA LEU A 197 -15.82 7.86 9.63
C LEU A 197 -15.36 6.79 10.64
N SER A 198 -16.23 6.00 11.14
CA SER A 198 -16.07 4.93 12.14
C SER A 198 -14.81 4.99 13.01
N GLY A 199 -14.97 5.49 14.22
CA GLY A 199 -13.88 5.60 15.19
C GLY A 199 -12.82 6.64 14.84
N ALA A 200 -13.08 7.55 13.90
CA ALA A 200 -12.19 8.68 13.64
C ALA A 200 -12.17 9.63 14.82
N ASP A 201 -10.98 10.03 15.21
CA ASP A 201 -10.77 11.11 16.15
C ASP A 201 -9.74 12.12 15.59
N PHE A 202 -9.60 13.26 16.24
CA PHE A 202 -8.71 14.32 15.77
C PHE A 202 -7.31 14.25 16.39
N ASP A 203 -6.80 13.08 16.65
CA ASP A 203 -5.45 12.85 17.20
C ASP A 203 -4.36 12.62 16.13
N GLY A 204 -4.69 12.91 14.88
CA GLY A 204 -3.82 12.75 13.73
C GLY A 204 -4.36 11.75 12.70
N ASP A 205 -5.62 11.34 12.85
CA ASP A 205 -6.28 10.47 11.89
C ASP A 205 -6.31 11.12 10.51
N THR A 206 -6.12 10.28 9.50
CA THR A 206 -6.11 10.68 8.10
C THR A 206 -7.21 10.00 7.33
N VAL A 207 -7.63 10.65 6.28
CA VAL A 207 -8.62 10.14 5.33
C VAL A 207 -8.12 10.29 3.92
N MET A 208 -8.57 9.41 3.04
CA MET A 208 -8.46 9.60 1.61
C MET A 208 -9.59 10.52 1.15
N VAL A 209 -9.24 11.60 0.47
CA VAL A 209 -10.18 12.56 -0.12
C VAL A 209 -10.27 12.32 -1.60
N ILE A 210 -11.47 12.07 -2.10
CA ILE A 210 -11.73 11.74 -3.50
C ILE A 210 -12.72 12.71 -4.10
N PRO A 211 -12.34 13.57 -5.07
CA PRO A 211 -13.29 14.37 -5.83
C PRO A 211 -14.25 13.47 -6.61
N CYS A 212 -15.55 13.69 -6.45
CA CYS A 212 -16.56 12.82 -7.03
C CYS A 212 -17.94 13.47 -7.10
N ASN A 213 -18.84 12.85 -7.83
CA ASN A 213 -20.29 13.10 -7.83
C ASN A 213 -20.74 14.52 -8.17
N SER A 214 -19.84 15.45 -8.51
CA SER A 214 -20.18 16.85 -8.84
C SER A 214 -20.09 17.14 -10.32
N GLY A 215 -21.04 17.91 -10.84
CA GLY A 215 -21.04 18.40 -12.21
C GLY A 215 -20.88 17.26 -13.25
N LYS A 216 -19.91 17.41 -14.13
CA LYS A 216 -19.58 16.44 -15.19
C LYS A 216 -18.57 15.36 -14.74
N SER A 217 -18.30 15.21 -13.44
CA SER A 217 -17.34 14.21 -12.95
C SER A 217 -17.73 12.80 -13.40
N LYS A 218 -16.76 12.10 -14.00
CA LYS A 218 -16.89 10.68 -14.35
C LYS A 218 -16.71 9.76 -13.15
N VAL A 219 -16.19 10.29 -12.04
CA VAL A 219 -16.00 9.54 -10.80
C VAL A 219 -17.28 9.56 -9.99
N LYS A 220 -17.87 8.39 -9.80
CA LYS A 220 -19.09 8.19 -9.00
C LYS A 220 -18.77 7.27 -7.82
N ILE A 221 -18.87 7.82 -6.61
CA ILE A 221 -18.68 7.11 -5.36
C ILE A 221 -20.04 6.81 -4.74
N THR A 222 -20.29 5.55 -4.43
CA THR A 222 -21.49 5.12 -3.72
C THR A 222 -21.33 5.41 -2.23
N SER A 223 -22.27 6.15 -1.68
CA SER A 223 -22.41 6.41 -0.24
C SER A 223 -23.85 6.09 0.17
N THR A 224 -23.99 5.48 1.34
CA THR A 224 -25.29 5.17 1.94
C THR A 224 -25.44 5.84 3.28
N PRO A 225 -26.66 6.03 3.79
CA PRO A 225 -26.85 6.57 5.15
C PRO A 225 -26.11 5.73 6.19
N PRO A 226 -25.74 6.32 7.35
CA PRO A 226 -25.18 5.59 8.47
C PRO A 226 -26.06 4.40 8.89
N LEU A 227 -25.42 3.30 9.31
CA LEU A 227 -26.15 2.12 9.79
C LEU A 227 -26.96 2.47 11.04
N LYS A 228 -28.23 2.08 11.06
CA LYS A 228 -29.04 2.10 12.27
C LYS A 228 -28.41 1.18 13.32
N GLY A 229 -28.39 1.60 14.57
CA GLY A 229 -27.79 0.84 15.66
C GLY A 229 -26.31 1.19 15.95
N LEU A 230 -25.69 2.08 15.19
CA LEU A 230 -24.42 2.71 15.54
C LEU A 230 -24.60 4.04 16.26
N GLU A 231 -25.78 4.63 16.18
CA GLU A 231 -26.09 5.91 16.85
C GLU A 231 -25.93 5.78 18.36
N GLY A 232 -25.13 6.68 18.94
CA GLY A 232 -24.88 6.71 20.38
C GLY A 232 -24.05 5.56 20.94
N PHE A 233 -23.54 4.68 20.09
CA PHE A 233 -22.65 3.61 20.52
C PHE A 233 -21.26 4.16 20.85
N ASP A 234 -20.88 4.03 22.13
CA ASP A 234 -19.53 4.35 22.62
C ASP A 234 -18.88 3.09 23.19
N PRO A 235 -17.84 2.56 22.53
CA PRO A 235 -17.14 1.36 23.00
C PRO A 235 -16.63 1.45 24.43
N LYS A 236 -16.21 2.64 24.88
CA LYS A 236 -15.67 2.86 26.22
C LYS A 236 -16.75 2.82 27.30
N LEU A 237 -17.92 3.37 26.99
CA LEU A 237 -19.05 3.35 27.92
C LEU A 237 -19.59 1.93 28.10
N GLU A 238 -19.69 1.16 27.01
CA GLU A 238 -20.31 -0.17 27.06
C GLU A 238 -19.34 -1.27 27.51
N TYR A 239 -18.08 -1.20 27.13
CA TYR A 239 -17.10 -2.27 27.33
C TYR A 239 -15.87 -1.85 28.14
N GLY A 240 -15.78 -0.60 28.58
CA GLY A 240 -14.73 -0.10 29.45
C GLY A 240 -15.05 -0.23 30.95
N GLY A 241 -14.14 0.27 31.80
CA GLY A 241 -14.37 0.38 33.26
C GLY A 241 -14.44 -0.96 34.01
N LYS A 242 -14.02 -2.07 33.41
CA LYS A 242 -13.99 -3.37 34.06
C LYS A 242 -12.91 -3.41 35.15
N PRO A 243 -13.08 -4.24 36.22
CA PRO A 243 -12.07 -4.40 37.27
C PRO A 243 -10.71 -4.77 36.73
N ALA A 244 -9.65 -4.28 37.38
CA ALA A 244 -8.28 -4.63 37.02
C ALA A 244 -8.08 -6.16 36.99
N GLY A 245 -7.45 -6.67 35.92
CA GLY A 245 -7.20 -8.10 35.72
C GLY A 245 -8.26 -8.85 34.92
N THR A 246 -9.40 -8.24 34.58
CA THR A 246 -10.42 -8.89 33.72
C THR A 246 -10.15 -8.74 32.23
N PHE A 247 -9.34 -7.75 31.83
CA PHE A 247 -8.94 -7.60 30.45
C PHE A 247 -8.01 -8.73 29.99
N LYS A 248 -8.35 -9.34 28.87
CA LYS A 248 -7.50 -10.37 28.22
C LYS A 248 -6.66 -9.71 27.14
N PRO A 249 -5.33 -9.59 27.30
CA PRO A 249 -4.48 -8.98 26.29
C PRO A 249 -4.60 -9.69 24.93
N MET A 250 -4.64 -8.91 23.86
CA MET A 250 -4.57 -9.45 22.50
C MET A 250 -3.12 -9.78 22.16
N LYS A 251 -2.89 -10.95 21.57
CA LYS A 251 -1.56 -11.30 21.07
C LYS A 251 -1.12 -10.41 19.93
N ASN A 252 -2.07 -9.97 19.09
CA ASN A 252 -1.81 -9.12 17.94
C ASN A 252 -3.10 -8.39 17.53
N THR A 253 -3.21 -7.11 17.89
CA THR A 253 -4.38 -6.28 17.57
C THR A 253 -4.61 -6.13 16.07
N GLN A 254 -3.55 -6.05 15.26
CA GLN A 254 -3.68 -5.95 13.80
C GLN A 254 -4.28 -7.21 13.20
N LYS A 255 -3.93 -8.38 13.75
CA LYS A 255 -4.51 -9.66 13.31
C LYS A 255 -6.00 -9.73 13.66
N GLU A 256 -6.38 -9.35 14.87
CA GLU A 256 -7.80 -9.31 15.29
C GLU A 256 -8.60 -8.32 14.44
N MET A 257 -8.05 -7.15 14.16
CA MET A 257 -8.66 -6.20 13.23
C MET A 257 -8.78 -6.75 11.81
N GLY A 258 -7.79 -7.49 11.33
CA GLY A 258 -7.84 -8.18 10.04
C GLY A 258 -8.96 -9.20 9.97
N VAL A 259 -9.16 -9.98 11.02
CA VAL A 259 -10.24 -10.98 11.11
C VAL A 259 -11.62 -10.33 11.00
N ILE A 260 -11.88 -9.27 11.78
CA ILE A 260 -13.18 -8.60 11.75
C ILE A 260 -13.40 -7.80 10.45
N SER A 261 -12.36 -7.19 9.90
CA SER A 261 -12.43 -6.49 8.61
C SER A 261 -12.75 -7.46 7.46
N ASN A 262 -12.16 -8.64 7.46
CA ASN A 262 -12.48 -9.69 6.50
C ASN A 262 -13.91 -10.18 6.65
N LEU A 263 -14.40 -10.34 7.88
CA LEU A 263 -15.79 -10.70 8.14
C LEU A 263 -16.76 -9.66 7.56
N ILE A 264 -16.54 -8.38 7.84
CA ILE A 264 -17.37 -7.29 7.32
C ILE A 264 -17.35 -7.26 5.78
N THR A 265 -16.19 -7.50 5.17
CA THR A 265 -16.06 -7.58 3.71
C THR A 265 -16.85 -8.75 3.14
N ASP A 266 -16.69 -9.94 3.70
CA ASP A 266 -17.42 -11.14 3.27
C ASP A 266 -18.93 -10.97 3.45
N MET A 267 -19.37 -10.42 4.57
CA MET A 267 -20.76 -10.09 4.85
C MET A 267 -21.32 -9.10 3.81
N THR A 268 -20.59 -8.03 3.52
CA THR A 268 -21.03 -7.03 2.55
C THR A 268 -21.19 -7.62 1.15
N LEU A 269 -20.19 -8.37 0.70
CA LEU A 269 -20.23 -8.99 -0.62
C LEU A 269 -21.31 -10.06 -0.75
N LYS A 270 -21.63 -10.76 0.32
CA LYS A 270 -22.67 -11.80 0.38
C LYS A 270 -24.06 -11.27 0.75
N GLY A 271 -24.24 -9.94 0.81
CA GLY A 271 -25.55 -9.32 0.97
C GLY A 271 -26.13 -9.40 2.39
N ALA A 272 -25.27 -9.26 3.41
CA ALA A 272 -25.71 -9.18 4.81
C ALA A 272 -26.68 -8.02 5.05
N THR A 273 -27.58 -8.20 6.01
CA THR A 273 -28.53 -7.16 6.41
C THR A 273 -27.82 -6.00 7.11
N GLN A 274 -28.47 -4.83 7.16
CA GLN A 274 -27.92 -3.68 7.87
C GLN A 274 -27.73 -3.94 9.38
N ASP A 275 -28.63 -4.71 10.00
CA ASP A 275 -28.49 -5.10 11.41
C ASP A 275 -27.27 -5.99 11.64
N GLU A 276 -27.08 -6.99 10.80
CA GLU A 276 -25.90 -7.87 10.88
C GLU A 276 -24.60 -7.08 10.69
N LEU A 277 -24.56 -6.17 9.70
CA LEU A 277 -23.40 -5.29 9.49
C LEU A 277 -23.16 -4.37 10.69
N ALA A 278 -24.23 -3.79 11.26
CA ALA A 278 -24.10 -2.93 12.44
C ALA A 278 -23.50 -3.68 13.64
N ARG A 279 -23.88 -4.93 13.86
CA ARG A 279 -23.31 -5.78 14.91
C ARG A 279 -21.80 -6.03 14.68
N ALA A 280 -21.41 -6.38 13.48
CA ALA A 280 -20.01 -6.58 13.15
C ALA A 280 -19.18 -5.29 13.26
N VAL A 281 -19.72 -4.15 12.83
CA VAL A 281 -19.06 -2.83 12.92
C VAL A 281 -18.91 -2.40 14.37
N ARG A 282 -19.94 -2.55 15.21
CA ARG A 282 -19.82 -2.27 16.67
C ARG A 282 -18.69 -3.06 17.29
N HIS A 283 -18.61 -4.36 16.99
CA HIS A 283 -17.51 -5.18 17.49
C HIS A 283 -16.14 -4.70 16.97
N SER A 284 -16.03 -4.30 15.70
CA SER A 284 -14.78 -3.78 15.15
C SER A 284 -14.30 -2.49 15.86
N MET A 285 -15.24 -1.62 16.25
CA MET A 285 -14.95 -0.40 17.02
C MET A 285 -14.43 -0.71 18.43
N VAL A 286 -14.89 -1.79 19.04
CA VAL A 286 -14.36 -2.27 20.32
C VAL A 286 -12.97 -2.86 20.15
N VAL A 287 -12.76 -3.70 19.14
CA VAL A 287 -11.48 -4.39 18.89
C VAL A 287 -10.34 -3.41 18.62
N ILE A 288 -10.58 -2.35 17.83
CA ILE A 288 -9.53 -1.37 17.47
C ILE A 288 -8.98 -0.64 18.68
N ASP A 289 -9.84 -0.34 19.65
CA ASP A 289 -9.50 0.42 20.86
C ASP A 289 -9.30 -0.45 22.12
N ALA A 290 -9.48 -1.77 22.00
CA ALA A 290 -9.48 -2.68 23.15
C ALA A 290 -8.19 -2.64 23.95
N GLU A 291 -7.02 -2.70 23.31
CA GLU A 291 -5.72 -2.63 23.99
C GLU A 291 -5.48 -1.27 24.67
N LYS A 292 -5.81 -0.19 23.96
CA LYS A 292 -5.60 1.19 24.42
C LYS A 292 -6.44 1.53 25.65
N HIS A 293 -7.69 1.09 25.67
CA HIS A 293 -8.67 1.43 26.70
C HIS A 293 -9.10 0.26 27.56
N LYS A 294 -8.46 -0.90 27.43
CA LYS A 294 -8.76 -2.14 28.17
C LYS A 294 -10.25 -2.53 28.07
N LEU A 295 -10.76 -2.52 26.84
CA LEU A 295 -12.16 -2.84 26.57
C LEU A 295 -12.39 -4.34 26.57
N ASP A 296 -13.55 -4.79 27.07
CA ASP A 296 -13.95 -6.20 27.07
C ASP A 296 -14.44 -6.66 25.69
N TYR A 297 -13.49 -6.83 24.77
CA TYR A 297 -13.79 -7.25 23.41
C TYR A 297 -14.36 -8.67 23.33
N LYS A 298 -14.10 -9.54 24.31
CA LYS A 298 -14.70 -10.87 24.37
C LYS A 298 -16.19 -10.82 24.66
N GLN A 299 -16.61 -9.95 25.56
CA GLN A 299 -18.04 -9.72 25.81
C GLN A 299 -18.70 -9.09 24.57
N SER A 300 -18.04 -8.14 23.91
CA SER A 300 -18.53 -7.56 22.65
C SER A 300 -18.71 -8.60 21.56
N GLU A 301 -17.82 -9.58 21.46
CA GLU A 301 -17.92 -10.70 20.50
C GLU A 301 -19.22 -11.51 20.74
N ILE A 302 -19.55 -11.76 22.00
CA ILE A 302 -20.76 -12.48 22.40
C ILE A 302 -22.01 -11.63 22.14
N ASP A 303 -22.04 -10.39 22.63
CA ASP A 303 -23.19 -9.49 22.54
C ASP A 303 -23.60 -9.20 21.09
N ASN A 304 -22.63 -9.10 20.21
CA ASN A 304 -22.84 -8.85 18.78
C ASN A 304 -23.03 -10.13 17.95
N GLY A 305 -22.99 -11.30 18.58
CA GLY A 305 -23.21 -12.58 17.90
C GLY A 305 -22.20 -12.89 16.81
N ILE A 306 -20.95 -12.49 16.99
CA ILE A 306 -19.90 -12.59 15.96
C ILE A 306 -19.65 -14.04 15.54
N SER A 307 -19.72 -15.01 16.47
CA SER A 307 -19.57 -16.43 16.13
C SER A 307 -20.66 -16.90 15.14
N SER A 308 -21.91 -16.48 15.33
CA SER A 308 -22.99 -16.80 14.41
C SER A 308 -22.83 -16.15 13.04
N LEU A 309 -22.33 -14.90 13.01
CA LEU A 309 -22.04 -14.21 11.75
C LEU A 309 -20.89 -14.90 10.99
N LYS A 310 -19.85 -15.31 11.68
CA LYS A 310 -18.75 -16.09 11.08
C LYS A 310 -19.25 -17.40 10.49
N LYS A 311 -20.06 -18.15 11.22
CA LYS A 311 -20.67 -19.40 10.71
C LYS A 311 -21.49 -19.15 9.45
N LYS A 312 -22.34 -18.13 9.46
CA LYS A 312 -23.22 -17.79 8.33
C LYS A 312 -22.47 -17.36 7.07
N TYR A 313 -21.45 -16.51 7.22
CA TYR A 313 -20.78 -15.87 6.09
C TYR A 313 -19.40 -16.42 5.75
N GLN A 314 -18.77 -17.12 6.68
CA GLN A 314 -17.40 -17.62 6.54
C GLN A 314 -17.25 -19.12 6.84
N GLY A 315 -18.35 -19.79 7.24
CA GLY A 315 -18.35 -21.24 7.45
C GLY A 315 -18.33 -21.96 6.10
N THR A 316 -17.40 -22.89 5.93
CA THR A 316 -17.31 -23.77 4.76
C THR A 316 -17.05 -25.21 5.19
N VAL A 317 -17.47 -26.16 4.38
CA VAL A 317 -17.18 -27.59 4.55
C VAL A 317 -16.30 -28.00 3.38
N ASP A 318 -15.15 -28.62 3.64
CA ASP A 318 -14.27 -29.10 2.59
C ASP A 318 -14.75 -30.43 1.98
N GLU A 319 -14.03 -30.91 0.98
CA GLU A 319 -14.36 -32.16 0.28
C GLU A 319 -14.33 -33.41 1.21
N ASP A 320 -13.58 -33.33 2.30
CA ASP A 320 -13.50 -34.37 3.33
C ASP A 320 -14.61 -34.24 4.40
N GLY A 321 -15.53 -33.27 4.24
CA GLY A 321 -16.62 -33.01 5.18
C GLY A 321 -16.19 -32.27 6.45
N ARG A 322 -15.00 -31.67 6.48
CA ARG A 322 -14.50 -30.93 7.64
C ARG A 322 -14.97 -29.48 7.57
N TYR A 323 -15.45 -29.00 8.70
CA TYR A 323 -15.88 -27.62 8.84
C TYR A 323 -14.68 -26.69 9.05
N HIS A 324 -14.64 -25.61 8.27
CA HIS A 324 -13.67 -24.52 8.36
C HIS A 324 -14.38 -23.18 8.51
N GLU A 325 -13.76 -22.28 9.22
CA GLU A 325 -14.25 -20.92 9.43
C GLU A 325 -13.13 -19.91 9.12
N GLY A 326 -13.44 -18.84 8.43
CA GLY A 326 -12.48 -17.79 8.09
C GLY A 326 -12.81 -17.08 6.80
N ALA A 327 -11.88 -16.26 6.32
CA ALA A 327 -12.04 -15.50 5.07
C ALA A 327 -12.62 -16.38 3.94
N SER A 328 -13.73 -15.95 3.35
CA SER A 328 -14.56 -16.78 2.46
C SER A 328 -14.78 -16.23 1.06
N THR A 329 -14.51 -14.94 0.81
CA THR A 329 -14.52 -14.36 -0.54
C THR A 329 -13.10 -14.22 -1.08
N LEU A 330 -12.95 -14.13 -2.40
CA LEU A 330 -11.64 -13.90 -3.03
C LEU A 330 -10.94 -12.68 -2.43
N ILE A 331 -11.68 -11.60 -2.18
CA ILE A 331 -11.12 -10.35 -1.65
C ILE A 331 -10.45 -10.58 -0.28
N SER A 332 -11.11 -11.29 0.61
CA SER A 332 -10.61 -11.59 1.94
C SER A 332 -9.60 -12.74 1.96
N ARG A 333 -9.69 -13.68 1.01
CA ARG A 333 -8.80 -14.85 0.92
C ARG A 333 -7.44 -14.56 0.30
N ALA A 334 -7.35 -13.59 -0.60
CA ALA A 334 -6.13 -13.38 -1.41
C ALA A 334 -4.85 -13.31 -0.56
N LYS A 335 -4.88 -12.56 0.53
CA LYS A 335 -3.76 -12.41 1.47
C LYS A 335 -3.77 -13.40 2.62
N SER A 336 -4.76 -14.29 2.69
CA SER A 336 -4.82 -15.27 3.78
C SER A 336 -3.59 -16.15 3.76
N GLU A 337 -3.04 -16.37 4.94
CA GLU A 337 -1.86 -17.20 5.12
C GLU A 337 -2.16 -18.66 4.76
N THR A 338 -1.23 -19.28 4.06
CA THR A 338 -1.18 -20.71 3.81
C THR A 338 0.24 -21.20 4.03
N SER A 339 0.39 -22.49 4.27
CA SER A 339 1.71 -23.11 4.45
C SER A 339 2.08 -23.92 3.23
N VAL A 340 3.30 -23.76 2.78
CA VAL A 340 3.91 -24.58 1.73
C VAL A 340 5.16 -25.25 2.26
N THR A 341 5.59 -26.34 1.64
CA THR A 341 6.86 -26.98 1.96
C THR A 341 7.99 -25.95 1.88
N LYS A 342 8.91 -26.01 2.83
CA LYS A 342 10.03 -25.05 2.87
C LYS A 342 10.87 -25.16 1.60
N ARG A 343 11.10 -24.03 0.96
CA ARG A 343 11.87 -23.91 -0.28
C ARG A 343 13.32 -23.56 -0.01
N GLN A 344 14.22 -23.96 -0.90
CA GLN A 344 15.63 -23.61 -0.84
C GLN A 344 16.12 -23.04 -2.16
N GLY A 345 17.04 -22.08 -2.06
CA GLY A 345 17.62 -21.42 -3.22
C GLY A 345 16.66 -20.50 -3.97
N SER A 346 17.08 -20.06 -5.13
CA SER A 346 16.28 -19.26 -6.06
C SER A 346 15.45 -20.17 -6.96
N PRO A 347 14.21 -19.76 -7.31
CA PRO A 347 13.39 -20.53 -8.22
C PRO A 347 13.96 -20.51 -9.63
N LYS A 348 13.70 -21.56 -10.39
CA LYS A 348 13.91 -21.58 -11.84
C LYS A 348 12.66 -21.08 -12.54
N ILE A 349 12.83 -20.54 -13.74
CA ILE A 349 11.70 -20.15 -14.59
C ILE A 349 11.37 -21.31 -15.52
N ASP A 350 10.10 -21.70 -15.57
CA ASP A 350 9.61 -22.66 -16.55
C ASP A 350 9.68 -22.03 -17.96
N GLU A 351 10.38 -22.67 -18.88
CA GLU A 351 10.64 -22.13 -20.22
C GLU A 351 9.38 -22.06 -21.11
N LYS A 352 8.32 -22.78 -20.75
CA LYS A 352 7.05 -22.81 -21.51
C LYS A 352 6.01 -21.86 -20.93
N THR A 353 5.93 -21.79 -19.59
CA THR A 353 4.85 -21.06 -18.89
C THR A 353 5.31 -19.73 -18.30
N GLY A 354 6.61 -19.56 -18.04
CA GLY A 354 7.15 -18.41 -17.30
C GLY A 354 6.90 -18.47 -15.79
N GLU A 355 6.26 -19.52 -15.28
CA GLU A 355 6.05 -19.71 -13.85
C GLU A 355 7.35 -20.04 -13.13
N TYR A 356 7.42 -19.73 -11.83
CA TYR A 356 8.52 -20.18 -11.00
C TYR A 356 8.39 -21.67 -10.65
N ILE A 357 9.50 -22.40 -10.79
CA ILE A 357 9.67 -23.76 -10.30
C ILE A 357 10.55 -23.69 -9.06
N TRP A 358 9.96 -23.97 -7.91
CA TRP A 358 10.64 -23.97 -6.61
C TRP A 358 11.23 -25.35 -6.31
N LYS A 359 12.41 -25.35 -5.74
CA LYS A 359 13.00 -26.55 -5.16
C LYS A 359 12.71 -26.59 -3.67
N ASP A 360 12.15 -27.69 -3.19
CA ASP A 360 11.98 -27.94 -1.77
C ASP A 360 13.32 -28.24 -1.09
N VAL A 361 13.39 -28.05 0.24
CA VAL A 361 14.55 -28.46 1.05
C VAL A 361 14.76 -29.98 0.94
N ASP A 362 16.00 -30.42 1.02
CA ASP A 362 16.34 -31.85 0.83
C ASP A 362 15.71 -32.75 1.90
N ASP A 363 15.53 -32.25 3.14
CA ASP A 363 14.85 -32.93 4.23
C ASP A 363 13.53 -32.23 4.61
N PRO A 364 12.44 -32.39 3.82
CA PRO A 364 11.18 -31.71 4.07
C PRO A 364 10.46 -32.21 5.33
N VAL A 365 10.80 -33.40 5.81
CA VAL A 365 10.16 -34.05 6.97
C VAL A 365 11.17 -34.24 8.10
N TYR A 366 10.74 -34.01 9.34
CA TYR A 366 11.58 -34.22 10.51
C TYR A 366 10.78 -34.76 11.69
N VAL A 367 11.44 -35.41 12.63
CA VAL A 367 10.83 -35.83 13.88
C VAL A 367 11.03 -34.74 14.93
N ASP A 368 9.94 -34.22 15.45
CA ASP A 368 9.95 -33.24 16.55
C ASP A 368 10.47 -33.94 17.82
N LYS A 369 11.65 -33.54 18.29
CA LYS A 369 12.33 -34.15 19.44
C LYS A 369 11.53 -34.07 20.75
N ARG A 370 10.62 -33.09 20.87
CA ARG A 370 9.80 -32.90 22.07
C ARG A 370 8.55 -33.78 22.08
N THR A 371 7.95 -34.00 20.90
CA THR A 371 6.66 -34.70 20.79
C THR A 371 6.77 -36.09 20.17
N GLY A 372 7.93 -36.45 19.59
CA GLY A 372 8.13 -37.69 18.84
C GLY A 372 7.31 -37.79 17.55
N LYS A 373 6.57 -36.71 17.17
CA LYS A 373 5.72 -36.69 15.97
C LYS A 373 6.52 -36.30 14.74
N VAL A 374 6.20 -36.91 13.64
CA VAL A 374 6.67 -36.49 12.31
C VAL A 374 6.02 -35.18 11.95
N LYS A 375 6.81 -34.18 11.58
CA LYS A 375 6.38 -32.84 11.14
C LYS A 375 7.04 -32.47 9.82
N GLU A 376 6.34 -31.68 9.03
CA GLU A 376 6.90 -31.11 7.80
C GLU A 376 7.57 -29.76 8.08
N ARG A 377 8.68 -29.50 7.38
CA ARG A 377 9.28 -28.18 7.31
C ARG A 377 8.49 -27.32 6.35
N THR A 378 7.79 -26.34 6.88
CA THR A 378 6.95 -25.44 6.07
C THR A 378 7.43 -24.01 6.17
N GLN A 379 7.00 -23.20 5.22
CA GLN A 379 7.12 -21.75 5.26
C GLN A 379 5.79 -21.10 4.93
N PRO A 380 5.52 -19.89 5.44
CA PRO A 380 4.30 -19.18 5.14
C PRO A 380 4.28 -18.68 3.69
N SER A 381 3.10 -18.66 3.10
CA SER A 381 2.78 -18.06 1.82
C SER A 381 1.36 -17.48 1.88
N THR A 382 0.84 -16.98 0.77
CA THR A 382 -0.53 -16.50 0.67
C THR A 382 -1.32 -17.37 -0.30
N LYS A 383 -2.63 -17.48 -0.07
CA LYS A 383 -3.50 -18.29 -0.94
C LYS A 383 -3.43 -17.82 -2.40
N MET A 384 -3.42 -16.50 -2.64
CA MET A 384 -3.34 -15.98 -3.99
C MET A 384 -1.98 -16.25 -4.65
N ALA A 385 -0.89 -16.17 -3.93
CA ALA A 385 0.43 -16.47 -4.48
C ALA A 385 0.54 -17.93 -4.95
N GLU A 386 -0.07 -18.86 -4.21
CA GLU A 386 -0.03 -20.30 -4.53
C GLU A 386 -1.13 -20.74 -5.51
N ALA A 387 -2.17 -19.95 -5.71
CA ALA A 387 -3.22 -20.26 -6.68
C ALA A 387 -2.73 -20.01 -8.11
N LYS A 388 -2.73 -21.04 -8.95
CA LYS A 388 -2.46 -20.88 -10.39
C LYS A 388 -3.55 -20.13 -11.11
N ASP A 389 -4.80 -20.34 -10.70
CA ASP A 389 -5.98 -19.66 -11.19
C ASP A 389 -6.70 -18.97 -10.02
N ALA A 390 -6.79 -17.65 -10.07
CA ALA A 390 -7.45 -16.86 -9.04
C ALA A 390 -8.94 -17.19 -8.89
N TYR A 391 -9.59 -17.72 -9.91
CA TYR A 391 -10.99 -18.16 -9.83
C TYR A 391 -11.22 -19.28 -8.80
N THR A 392 -10.21 -20.06 -8.45
CA THR A 392 -10.31 -21.07 -7.39
C THR A 392 -10.55 -20.46 -6.01
N LEU A 393 -10.31 -19.17 -5.83
CA LEU A 393 -10.56 -18.44 -4.59
C LEU A 393 -11.92 -17.73 -4.56
N VAL A 394 -12.68 -17.72 -5.66
CA VAL A 394 -14.03 -17.16 -5.71
C VAL A 394 -14.92 -17.97 -4.79
N SER A 395 -15.77 -17.29 -4.01
CA SER A 395 -16.70 -17.94 -3.09
C SER A 395 -17.86 -18.62 -3.82
N GLU A 396 -18.60 -19.47 -3.11
CA GLU A 396 -19.83 -20.09 -3.61
C GLU A 396 -20.90 -19.07 -4.00
N ALA A 397 -20.86 -17.86 -3.40
CA ALA A 397 -21.75 -16.75 -3.76
C ALA A 397 -21.46 -16.20 -5.16
N ASP A 398 -20.29 -16.48 -5.71
CA ASP A 398 -19.90 -16.17 -7.09
C ASP A 398 -20.23 -14.73 -7.51
N THR A 399 -19.84 -13.77 -6.68
CA THR A 399 -20.20 -12.38 -6.88
C THR A 399 -19.50 -11.77 -8.09
N PRO A 400 -20.14 -10.83 -8.83
CA PRO A 400 -19.50 -10.15 -9.96
C PRO A 400 -18.20 -9.40 -9.58
N VAL A 401 -18.12 -8.87 -8.36
CA VAL A 401 -16.93 -8.19 -7.84
C VAL A 401 -15.78 -9.17 -7.66
N GLU A 402 -16.02 -10.35 -7.09
CA GLU A 402 -14.99 -11.39 -6.97
C GLU A 402 -14.47 -11.83 -8.35
N ARG A 403 -15.36 -12.00 -9.31
CA ARG A 403 -14.97 -12.36 -10.69
C ARG A 403 -14.12 -11.28 -11.34
N ALA A 404 -14.46 -10.00 -11.15
CA ALA A 404 -13.66 -8.89 -11.64
C ALA A 404 -12.23 -8.91 -11.07
N TYR A 405 -12.10 -9.13 -9.76
CA TYR A 405 -10.80 -9.23 -9.10
C TYR A 405 -10.03 -10.51 -9.48
N ALA A 406 -10.73 -11.64 -9.66
CA ALA A 406 -10.10 -12.87 -10.13
C ALA A 406 -9.50 -12.69 -11.53
N ASN A 407 -10.25 -12.05 -12.43
CA ASN A 407 -9.76 -11.73 -13.77
C ASN A 407 -8.55 -10.80 -13.73
N TYR A 408 -8.58 -9.76 -12.90
CA TYR A 408 -7.46 -8.87 -12.68
C TYR A 408 -6.23 -9.60 -12.14
N ALA A 409 -6.37 -10.41 -11.10
CA ALA A 409 -5.28 -11.18 -10.52
C ALA A 409 -4.65 -12.14 -11.54
N ASN A 410 -5.47 -12.82 -12.34
CA ASN A 410 -4.99 -13.70 -13.40
C ASN A 410 -4.23 -12.93 -14.49
N LYS A 411 -4.69 -11.72 -14.87
CA LYS A 411 -3.96 -10.84 -15.78
C LYS A 411 -2.59 -10.45 -15.24
N MET A 412 -2.49 -10.10 -13.96
CA MET A 412 -1.23 -9.76 -13.32
C MET A 412 -0.27 -10.96 -13.27
N LYS A 413 -0.77 -12.14 -12.92
CA LYS A 413 0.03 -13.37 -12.93
C LYS A 413 0.51 -13.72 -14.35
N ALA A 414 -0.35 -13.62 -15.35
CA ALA A 414 0.01 -13.86 -16.74
C ALA A 414 1.09 -12.88 -17.23
N LEU A 415 0.98 -11.62 -16.85
CA LEU A 415 1.95 -10.59 -17.23
C LEU A 415 3.31 -10.80 -16.53
N GLY A 416 3.32 -11.22 -15.27
CA GLY A 416 4.53 -11.64 -14.56
C GLY A 416 5.21 -12.83 -15.24
N ASN A 417 4.43 -13.83 -15.64
CA ASN A 417 4.92 -14.98 -16.39
C ASN A 417 5.49 -14.56 -17.75
N GLN A 418 4.82 -13.68 -18.47
CA GLN A 418 5.29 -13.16 -19.76
C GLN A 418 6.60 -12.37 -19.60
N ALA A 419 6.76 -11.58 -18.55
CA ALA A 419 8.00 -10.88 -18.24
C ALA A 419 9.15 -11.86 -17.99
N ARG A 420 8.92 -12.95 -17.27
CA ARG A 420 9.93 -14.00 -17.04
C ARG A 420 10.31 -14.74 -18.34
N LEU A 421 9.35 -15.02 -19.22
CA LEU A 421 9.64 -15.58 -20.54
C LEU A 421 10.48 -14.61 -21.38
N GLU A 422 10.19 -13.32 -21.32
CA GLU A 422 10.97 -12.29 -22.00
C GLU A 422 12.40 -12.20 -21.45
N ILE A 423 12.64 -12.39 -20.15
CA ILE A 423 13.98 -12.50 -19.57
C ILE A 423 14.76 -13.64 -20.23
N LEU A 424 14.14 -14.80 -20.38
CA LEU A 424 14.78 -15.98 -20.98
C LEU A 424 15.13 -15.77 -22.46
N SER A 425 14.31 -15.02 -23.19
CA SER A 425 14.53 -14.74 -24.62
C SER A 425 15.45 -13.55 -24.88
N THR A 426 15.71 -12.71 -23.86
CA THR A 426 16.56 -11.53 -24.00
C THR A 426 18.04 -11.93 -24.08
N GLY A 427 18.71 -11.48 -25.12
CA GLY A 427 20.14 -11.74 -25.35
C GLY A 427 21.05 -10.97 -24.37
N LYS A 428 22.27 -10.75 -24.80
CA LYS A 428 23.28 -9.97 -24.09
C LYS A 428 24.08 -9.13 -25.08
N VAL A 429 24.67 -8.03 -24.59
CA VAL A 429 25.66 -7.29 -25.38
C VAL A 429 26.94 -8.14 -25.43
N PRO A 430 27.45 -8.43 -26.62
CA PRO A 430 28.71 -9.18 -26.74
C PRO A 430 29.86 -8.39 -26.08
N TYR A 431 30.68 -9.08 -25.32
CA TYR A 431 31.90 -8.46 -24.76
C TYR A 431 32.90 -8.22 -25.90
N SER A 432 33.50 -7.02 -25.92
CA SER A 432 34.48 -6.59 -26.89
C SER A 432 35.77 -6.14 -26.19
N ALA A 433 36.85 -6.90 -26.41
CA ALA A 433 38.16 -6.52 -25.90
C ALA A 433 38.66 -5.19 -26.49
N THR A 434 38.38 -4.97 -27.78
CA THR A 434 38.72 -3.70 -28.47
C THR A 434 37.96 -2.52 -27.87
N ALA A 435 36.68 -2.68 -27.55
CA ALA A 435 35.90 -1.65 -26.86
C ALA A 435 36.46 -1.39 -25.46
N LYS A 436 36.89 -2.43 -24.73
CA LYS A 436 37.53 -2.26 -23.41
C LYS A 436 38.79 -1.43 -23.51
N GLU A 437 39.64 -1.66 -24.50
CA GLU A 437 40.87 -0.87 -24.72
C GLU A 437 40.51 0.60 -25.06
N ALA A 438 39.55 0.81 -25.95
CA ALA A 438 39.10 2.14 -26.34
C ALA A 438 38.49 2.95 -25.19
N TYR A 439 37.83 2.28 -24.25
CA TYR A 439 37.16 2.89 -23.09
C TYR A 439 37.85 2.56 -21.75
N GLN A 440 39.16 2.35 -21.75
CA GLN A 440 39.92 1.87 -20.59
C GLN A 440 39.71 2.78 -19.35
N THR A 441 39.69 4.10 -19.54
CA THR A 441 39.48 5.07 -18.45
C THR A 441 38.11 4.89 -17.81
N GLU A 442 37.07 4.71 -18.62
CA GLU A 442 35.69 4.50 -18.18
C GLU A 442 35.53 3.14 -17.50
N VAL A 443 36.17 2.10 -18.02
CA VAL A 443 36.18 0.75 -17.43
C VAL A 443 36.86 0.78 -16.05
N ASP A 444 37.97 1.46 -15.91
CA ASP A 444 38.69 1.60 -14.63
C ASP A 444 37.86 2.40 -13.62
N SER A 445 37.21 3.47 -14.07
CA SER A 445 36.29 4.25 -13.23
C SER A 445 35.12 3.40 -12.72
N LEU A 446 34.46 2.65 -13.58
CA LEU A 446 33.36 1.76 -13.20
C LEU A 446 33.80 0.64 -12.27
N ASN A 447 34.97 0.05 -12.50
CA ASN A 447 35.56 -0.95 -11.61
C ASN A 447 35.85 -0.37 -10.21
N ALA A 448 36.40 0.84 -10.15
CA ALA A 448 36.66 1.52 -8.89
C ALA A 448 35.36 1.79 -8.11
N LYS A 449 34.34 2.31 -8.79
CA LYS A 449 33.00 2.54 -8.21
C LYS A 449 32.37 1.23 -7.70
N LEU A 450 32.44 0.16 -8.49
CA LEU A 450 31.93 -1.15 -8.10
C LEU A 450 32.67 -1.70 -6.88
N ASN A 451 33.99 -1.60 -6.84
CA ASN A 451 34.79 -2.07 -5.69
C ASN A 451 34.42 -1.35 -4.38
N VAL A 452 34.17 -0.03 -4.46
CA VAL A 452 33.69 0.74 -3.29
C VAL A 452 32.32 0.23 -2.83
N ALA A 453 31.38 0.02 -3.77
CA ALA A 453 30.04 -0.50 -3.47
C ALA A 453 30.08 -1.91 -2.87
N LEU A 454 30.91 -2.81 -3.43
CA LEU A 454 31.07 -4.17 -2.92
C LEU A 454 31.69 -4.24 -1.53
N LYS A 455 32.63 -3.34 -1.21
CA LYS A 455 33.20 -3.21 0.14
C LYS A 455 32.19 -2.64 1.14
N ASN A 456 31.30 -1.77 0.70
CA ASN A 456 30.27 -1.18 1.54
C ASN A 456 29.10 -2.15 1.85
N ALA A 457 28.75 -3.04 0.96
CA ALA A 457 27.59 -3.93 1.10
C ALA A 457 27.61 -4.80 2.39
N PRO A 458 28.72 -5.44 2.79
CA PRO A 458 28.79 -6.17 4.06
C PRO A 458 28.62 -5.24 5.27
N ARG A 459 29.18 -4.03 5.21
CA ARG A 459 29.07 -3.02 6.29
C ARG A 459 27.63 -2.56 6.44
N GLU A 460 26.91 -2.35 5.34
CA GLU A 460 25.49 -1.98 5.36
C GLU A 460 24.64 -3.11 5.96
N ARG A 461 24.89 -4.38 5.60
CA ARG A 461 24.22 -5.52 6.23
C ARG A 461 24.49 -5.61 7.74
N GLN A 462 25.73 -5.39 8.14
CA GLN A 462 26.11 -5.35 9.56
C GLN A 462 25.42 -4.20 10.29
N ALA A 463 25.39 -3.00 9.70
CA ALA A 463 24.68 -1.86 10.26
C ALA A 463 23.19 -2.13 10.42
N GLN A 464 22.54 -2.75 9.44
CA GLN A 464 21.14 -3.12 9.50
C GLN A 464 20.86 -4.15 10.61
N THR A 465 21.73 -5.14 10.76
CA THR A 465 21.61 -6.15 11.83
C THR A 465 21.74 -5.51 13.21
N MET A 466 22.71 -4.61 13.39
CA MET A 466 22.90 -3.88 14.64
C MET A 466 21.70 -2.97 14.95
N ALA A 467 21.23 -2.23 13.96
CA ALA A 467 20.05 -1.36 14.13
C ALA A 467 18.79 -2.15 14.51
N ASN A 468 18.55 -3.28 13.86
CA ASN A 468 17.42 -4.15 14.18
C ASN A 468 17.49 -4.68 15.62
N ALA A 469 18.69 -5.05 16.10
CA ALA A 469 18.88 -5.49 17.48
C ALA A 469 18.58 -4.38 18.49
N VAL A 470 19.04 -3.14 18.22
CA VAL A 470 18.76 -1.97 19.07
C VAL A 470 17.25 -1.66 19.11
N VAL A 471 16.57 -1.72 17.96
CA VAL A 471 15.13 -1.48 17.90
C VAL A 471 14.36 -2.57 18.62
N ALA A 472 14.77 -3.84 18.48
CA ALA A 472 14.15 -4.95 19.18
C ALA A 472 14.28 -4.81 20.71
N ALA A 473 15.46 -4.41 21.21
CA ALA A 473 15.68 -4.12 22.62
C ALA A 473 14.78 -2.98 23.12
N LYS A 474 14.74 -1.85 22.40
CA LYS A 474 13.85 -0.72 22.74
C LYS A 474 12.37 -1.10 22.78
N LYS A 475 11.95 -2.00 21.88
CA LYS A 475 10.59 -2.51 21.86
C LYS A 475 10.28 -3.45 23.03
N GLN A 476 11.27 -4.19 23.52
CA GLN A 476 11.12 -4.99 24.73
C GLN A 476 10.99 -4.11 25.97
N ASP A 477 11.79 -3.03 26.06
CA ASP A 477 11.75 -2.08 27.17
C ASP A 477 10.47 -1.22 27.18
N ASN A 478 9.92 -0.94 26.01
CA ASN A 478 8.67 -0.20 25.84
C ASN A 478 7.77 -0.86 24.77
N PRO A 479 6.95 -1.86 25.16
CA PRO A 479 6.06 -2.58 24.25
C PRO A 479 4.99 -1.70 23.57
N ASP A 480 4.65 -0.57 24.17
CA ASP A 480 3.59 0.35 23.72
C ASP A 480 4.10 1.43 22.75
N MET A 481 5.30 1.29 22.24
CA MET A 481 5.85 2.23 21.24
C MET A 481 4.93 2.38 20.05
N THR A 482 4.62 3.62 19.71
CA THR A 482 3.87 3.98 18.49
C THR A 482 4.68 3.67 17.24
N LYS A 483 4.01 3.55 16.09
CA LYS A 483 4.70 3.38 14.78
C LYS A 483 5.70 4.50 14.50
N GLY A 484 5.37 5.74 14.87
CA GLY A 484 6.25 6.90 14.71
C GLY A 484 7.52 6.81 15.56
N GLU A 485 7.38 6.41 16.82
CA GLU A 485 8.52 6.20 17.71
C GLU A 485 9.41 5.06 17.22
N LEU A 486 8.83 3.95 16.74
CA LEU A 486 9.55 2.85 16.11
C LEU A 486 10.32 3.29 14.87
N LYS A 487 9.69 4.10 14.00
CA LYS A 487 10.34 4.63 12.79
C LYS A 487 11.53 5.55 13.15
N LYS A 488 11.33 6.46 14.11
CA LYS A 488 12.43 7.32 14.61
C LYS A 488 13.55 6.51 15.25
N ALA A 489 13.22 5.54 16.08
CA ALA A 489 14.18 4.64 16.70
C ALA A 489 14.97 3.86 15.65
N SER A 490 14.30 3.33 14.62
CA SER A 490 14.92 2.62 13.50
C SER A 490 15.86 3.50 12.70
N GLN A 491 15.44 4.72 12.36
CA GLN A 491 16.28 5.68 11.63
C GLN A 491 17.52 6.09 12.45
N GLN A 492 17.34 6.39 13.73
CA GLN A 492 18.45 6.75 14.62
C GLN A 492 19.41 5.58 14.81
N ALA A 493 18.90 4.39 15.08
CA ALA A 493 19.70 3.19 15.25
C ALA A 493 20.50 2.87 13.99
N LEU A 494 19.89 2.98 12.82
CA LEU A 494 20.55 2.72 11.54
C LEU A 494 21.63 3.77 11.23
N THR A 495 21.35 5.04 11.51
CA THR A 495 22.34 6.13 11.34
C THR A 495 23.55 5.91 12.24
N GLN A 496 23.34 5.58 13.52
CA GLN A 496 24.42 5.29 14.47
C GLN A 496 25.19 4.03 14.09
N ALA A 497 24.50 2.96 13.69
CA ALA A 497 25.12 1.73 13.26
C ALA A 497 25.97 1.93 11.99
N ARG A 498 25.50 2.69 11.00
CA ARG A 498 26.27 3.06 9.81
C ARG A 498 27.54 3.81 10.17
N ALA A 499 27.44 4.79 11.06
CA ALA A 499 28.60 5.54 11.54
C ALA A 499 29.62 4.63 12.24
N SER A 500 29.16 3.67 13.06
CA SER A 500 30.04 2.77 13.82
C SER A 500 30.80 1.75 12.95
N VAL A 501 30.17 1.26 11.87
CA VAL A 501 30.79 0.26 10.97
C VAL A 501 31.40 0.90 9.71
N GLY A 502 31.29 2.21 9.54
CA GLY A 502 31.79 2.92 8.37
C GLY A 502 31.01 2.61 7.08
N ALA A 503 29.73 2.27 7.19
CA ALA A 503 28.85 2.06 6.04
C ALA A 503 28.40 3.40 5.45
N LYS A 504 28.40 3.49 4.11
CA LYS A 504 27.93 4.67 3.37
C LYS A 504 26.82 4.26 2.42
N ARG A 505 25.70 4.94 2.48
CA ARG A 505 24.61 4.75 1.52
C ARG A 505 24.90 5.56 0.26
N GLU A 506 25.75 5.03 -0.59
CA GLU A 506 26.06 5.64 -1.88
C GLU A 506 25.65 4.69 -3.01
N THR A 507 24.92 5.23 -4.00
CA THR A 507 24.64 4.55 -5.26
C THR A 507 25.69 4.92 -6.30
N ILE A 508 26.04 3.98 -7.18
CA ILE A 508 26.93 4.26 -8.30
C ILE A 508 26.22 5.21 -9.25
N LYS A 509 26.89 6.31 -9.61
CA LYS A 509 26.45 7.23 -10.66
C LYS A 509 27.24 6.96 -11.93
N ILE A 510 26.53 6.70 -13.03
CA ILE A 510 27.09 6.40 -14.33
C ILE A 510 27.12 7.68 -15.17
N THR A 511 28.30 8.03 -15.72
CA THR A 511 28.47 9.14 -16.64
C THR A 511 28.04 8.76 -18.06
N ASP A 512 27.88 9.76 -18.95
CA ASP A 512 27.51 9.50 -20.34
C ASP A 512 28.55 8.64 -21.08
N ARG A 513 29.84 8.91 -20.85
CA ARG A 513 30.91 8.10 -21.47
C ARG A 513 31.01 6.70 -20.89
N GLU A 514 30.78 6.54 -19.60
CA GLU A 514 30.68 5.22 -18.96
C GLU A 514 29.50 4.41 -19.55
N TRP A 515 28.38 5.07 -19.84
CA TRP A 515 27.25 4.44 -20.53
C TRP A 515 27.59 4.04 -21.97
N GLU A 516 28.30 4.89 -22.70
CA GLU A 516 28.82 4.54 -24.05
C GLU A 516 29.71 3.30 -24.00
N ALA A 517 30.61 3.21 -23.01
CA ALA A 517 31.44 2.04 -22.79
C ALA A 517 30.63 0.76 -22.53
N ILE A 518 29.58 0.86 -21.72
CA ILE A 518 28.64 -0.24 -21.45
C ILE A 518 27.96 -0.70 -22.74
N GLN A 519 27.45 0.24 -23.52
CA GLN A 519 26.75 -0.05 -24.77
C GLN A 519 27.67 -0.63 -25.84
N ALA A 520 28.95 -0.27 -25.83
CA ALA A 520 29.95 -0.82 -26.75
C ALA A 520 30.44 -2.23 -26.37
N GLY A 521 30.03 -2.78 -25.24
CA GLY A 521 30.48 -4.09 -24.77
C GLY A 521 31.84 -4.09 -24.06
N ALA A 522 32.31 -2.92 -23.57
CA ALA A 522 33.57 -2.81 -22.86
C ALA A 522 33.52 -3.45 -21.45
N ILE A 523 32.32 -3.69 -20.92
CA ILE A 523 32.07 -4.33 -19.62
C ILE A 523 31.36 -5.66 -19.86
N SER A 524 31.81 -6.73 -19.17
CA SER A 524 31.15 -8.04 -19.22
C SER A 524 29.76 -8.01 -18.57
N GLU A 525 28.86 -8.88 -19.02
CA GLU A 525 27.48 -8.97 -18.49
C GLU A 525 27.47 -9.19 -16.96
N ASN A 526 28.32 -10.07 -16.45
CA ASN A 526 28.38 -10.33 -15.01
C ASN A 526 28.78 -9.08 -14.20
N LYS A 527 29.75 -8.31 -14.69
CA LYS A 527 30.14 -7.04 -14.05
C LYS A 527 29.05 -5.98 -14.17
N LEU A 528 28.41 -5.89 -15.33
CA LEU A 528 27.31 -4.95 -15.53
C LEU A 528 26.13 -5.27 -14.60
N THR A 529 25.79 -6.54 -14.42
CA THR A 529 24.77 -6.96 -13.44
C THR A 529 25.13 -6.50 -12.04
N GLN A 530 26.36 -6.69 -11.58
CA GLN A 530 26.82 -6.22 -10.27
C GLN A 530 26.77 -4.69 -10.15
N ILE A 531 27.08 -3.97 -11.21
CA ILE A 531 26.98 -2.51 -11.26
C ILE A 531 25.52 -2.08 -11.14
N ILE A 532 24.62 -2.70 -11.89
CA ILE A 532 23.17 -2.42 -11.89
C ILE A 532 22.58 -2.62 -10.50
N ASP A 533 22.99 -3.65 -9.76
CA ASP A 533 22.54 -3.92 -8.39
C ASP A 533 22.90 -2.79 -7.40
N ASN A 534 23.83 -1.91 -7.77
CA ASN A 534 24.33 -0.80 -6.93
C ASN A 534 24.10 0.60 -7.55
N VAL A 535 23.30 0.69 -8.59
CA VAL A 535 22.96 1.94 -9.30
C VAL A 535 21.53 2.34 -9.00
N ASP A 536 21.21 3.63 -9.13
CA ASP A 536 19.84 4.08 -9.29
C ASP A 536 19.30 3.59 -10.65
N ILE A 537 18.43 2.58 -10.60
CA ILE A 537 17.91 1.90 -11.79
C ILE A 537 17.09 2.85 -12.67
N ASP A 538 16.42 3.86 -12.10
CA ASP A 538 15.61 4.81 -12.86
C ASP A 538 16.48 5.68 -13.78
N SER A 539 17.68 6.05 -13.33
CA SER A 539 18.64 6.78 -14.17
C SER A 539 19.13 5.94 -15.35
N LEU A 540 19.35 4.63 -15.15
CA LEU A 540 19.70 3.70 -16.22
C LEU A 540 18.55 3.46 -17.18
N ARG A 541 17.33 3.36 -16.67
CA ARG A 541 16.13 3.24 -17.49
C ARG A 541 16.00 4.40 -18.47
N GLN A 542 16.20 5.63 -17.98
CA GLN A 542 16.19 6.83 -18.84
C GLN A 542 17.25 6.75 -19.95
N ARG A 543 18.47 6.32 -19.63
CA ARG A 543 19.57 6.17 -20.60
C ARG A 543 19.30 5.08 -21.62
N ALA A 544 18.69 3.97 -21.21
CA ALA A 544 18.38 2.83 -22.07
C ALA A 544 17.09 3.02 -22.89
N THR A 545 16.28 4.04 -22.61
CA THR A 545 15.06 4.35 -23.35
C THR A 545 15.41 4.85 -24.75
N PRO A 546 14.84 4.28 -25.83
CA PRO A 546 15.04 4.79 -27.19
C PRO A 546 14.59 6.23 -27.32
N ARG A 547 15.22 6.98 -28.21
CA ARG A 547 14.77 8.33 -28.58
C ARG A 547 13.33 8.24 -29.09
N ALA A 548 12.51 9.22 -28.68
CA ALA A 548 11.07 9.24 -28.91
C ALA A 548 10.69 8.87 -30.36
N THR A 549 9.81 7.89 -30.49
CA THR A 549 9.10 7.58 -31.72
C THR A 549 7.83 8.41 -31.79
N THR A 550 7.46 8.86 -32.98
CA THR A 550 6.25 9.68 -33.22
C THR A 550 4.93 8.91 -33.05
N THR A 551 5.01 7.58 -32.96
CA THR A 551 3.83 6.71 -32.85
C THR A 551 3.71 6.15 -31.44
N LEU A 552 2.51 6.31 -30.86
CA LEU A 552 2.16 5.70 -29.57
C LEU A 552 1.94 4.20 -29.74
N SER A 553 2.52 3.39 -28.87
CA SER A 553 2.25 1.95 -28.85
C SER A 553 0.79 1.65 -28.51
N THR A 554 0.28 0.50 -28.93
CA THR A 554 -1.08 0.06 -28.61
C THR A 554 -1.32 0.03 -27.08
N ALA A 555 -0.33 -0.39 -26.32
CA ALA A 555 -0.40 -0.41 -24.85
C ALA A 555 -0.58 1.01 -24.27
N LYS A 556 0.15 2.01 -24.77
CA LYS A 556 -0.02 3.41 -24.37
C LYS A 556 -1.37 3.97 -24.79
N GLN A 557 -1.87 3.63 -25.97
CA GLN A 557 -3.21 4.03 -26.42
C GLN A 557 -4.29 3.44 -25.50
N ASN A 558 -4.18 2.19 -25.12
CA ASN A 558 -5.10 1.54 -24.17
C ASN A 558 -5.03 2.20 -22.78
N LYS A 559 -3.85 2.58 -22.32
CA LYS A 559 -3.68 3.33 -21.05
C LYS A 559 -4.37 4.69 -21.12
N ILE A 560 -4.21 5.44 -22.21
CA ILE A 560 -4.91 6.72 -22.44
C ILE A 560 -6.43 6.53 -22.37
N ALA A 561 -6.95 5.54 -23.09
CA ALA A 561 -8.37 5.23 -23.07
C ALA A 561 -8.88 4.88 -21.67
N SER A 562 -8.14 4.06 -20.93
CA SER A 562 -8.47 3.67 -19.56
C SER A 562 -8.43 4.85 -18.59
N MET A 563 -7.43 5.72 -18.67
CA MET A 563 -7.34 6.95 -17.87
C MET A 563 -8.52 7.89 -18.16
N ASN A 564 -8.85 8.11 -19.43
CA ASN A 564 -9.99 8.92 -19.81
C ASN A 564 -11.32 8.34 -19.31
N ALA A 565 -11.50 7.02 -19.38
CA ALA A 565 -12.66 6.33 -18.83
C ALA A 565 -12.76 6.47 -17.30
N SER A 566 -11.63 6.54 -16.61
CA SER A 566 -11.53 6.74 -15.16
C SER A 566 -11.67 8.18 -14.71
N GLY A 567 -11.79 9.14 -15.63
CA GLY A 567 -12.09 10.54 -15.35
C GLY A 567 -10.87 11.46 -15.26
N TYR A 568 -9.70 11.01 -15.69
CA TYR A 568 -8.51 11.88 -15.81
C TYR A 568 -8.69 12.88 -16.94
N SER A 569 -8.24 14.11 -16.71
CA SER A 569 -8.23 15.17 -17.73
C SER A 569 -7.14 14.94 -18.77
N THR A 570 -7.28 15.56 -19.94
CA THR A 570 -6.27 15.47 -21.01
C THR A 570 -4.89 15.93 -20.54
N SER A 571 -4.81 16.98 -19.72
CA SER A 571 -3.55 17.46 -19.15
C SER A 571 -2.91 16.46 -18.16
N GLU A 572 -3.69 15.84 -17.30
CA GLU A 572 -3.20 14.80 -16.38
C GLU A 572 -2.70 13.56 -17.16
N ILE A 573 -3.40 13.18 -18.22
CA ILE A 573 -3.00 12.07 -19.09
C ILE A 573 -1.69 12.41 -19.81
N ALA A 574 -1.58 13.61 -20.37
CA ALA A 574 -0.39 14.06 -21.07
C ALA A 574 0.84 14.10 -20.15
N GLU A 575 0.68 14.63 -18.94
CA GLU A 575 1.72 14.66 -17.91
C GLU A 575 2.17 13.24 -17.50
N ALA A 576 1.22 12.36 -17.20
CA ALA A 576 1.50 10.98 -16.81
C ALA A 576 2.24 10.16 -17.88
N LEU A 577 2.06 10.49 -19.15
CA LEU A 577 2.66 9.77 -20.28
C LEU A 577 3.86 10.49 -20.89
N GLY A 578 4.17 11.71 -20.46
CA GLY A 578 5.23 12.53 -21.02
C GLY A 578 5.02 12.87 -22.50
N ILE A 579 3.74 13.11 -22.90
CA ILE A 579 3.34 13.45 -24.27
C ILE A 579 2.70 14.85 -24.33
N SER A 580 2.61 15.43 -25.51
CA SER A 580 1.86 16.67 -25.70
C SER A 580 0.35 16.43 -25.54
N THR A 581 -0.33 17.46 -25.05
CA THR A 581 -1.81 17.47 -24.88
C THR A 581 -2.55 17.42 -26.21
#